data_1f53b440cb1264a15425f927d37af928
#
_entry.id   1f53b440cb1264a15425f927d37af928
#
_cell.length_a   1.000
_cell.length_b   1.000
_cell.length_c   1.000
_cell.angle_alpha   90.00
_cell.angle_beta   90.00
_cell.angle_gamma   90.00
#
_symmetry.space_group_name_H-M   'P 1'
#
loop_
_entity.id
_entity.type
_entity.pdbx_description
1 polymer ?
#
loop_
_entity_poly.entity_id
_entity_poly.type
_entity_poly.pdbx_seq_one_letter_code
_entity_poly.pdbx_strand_id
1 'polypeptide(L)'
;MLNKYYVLVLSLNKSGGNSEEIIRKDDYTSAESTYYDKCSNYAGNAQTGYVVIQLLDGYGRAIKSETIDRLPHPEPEPEPTEE
;
A
#
# COMPACT_ATOMS: atom_id res chain seq x y z
N MET A 1 21.64 -13.20 8.10
CA MET A 1 20.56 -12.32 8.27
C MET A 1 20.43 -11.40 7.10
N LEU A 2 19.22 -11.19 6.62
CA LEU A 2 19.00 -10.34 5.49
C LEU A 2 18.86 -8.93 5.97
N ASN A 3 19.69 -8.05 5.45
CA ASN A 3 19.65 -6.66 5.81
C ASN A 3 18.98 -5.87 4.71
N LYS A 4 17.88 -6.36 4.23
CA LYS A 4 17.19 -5.70 3.15
C LYS A 4 15.76 -5.45 3.53
N TYR A 5 15.21 -4.41 2.94
CA TYR A 5 13.83 -4.08 3.18
C TYR A 5 13.20 -3.76 1.84
N TYR A 6 11.92 -3.98 1.73
CA TYR A 6 11.22 -3.74 0.48
C TYR A 6 9.99 -2.89 0.72
N VAL A 7 9.70 -2.01 -0.20
CA VAL A 7 8.45 -1.26 -0.17
C VAL A 7 7.64 -1.76 -1.35
N LEU A 8 6.51 -2.36 -1.07
CA LEU A 8 5.64 -2.91 -2.10
C LEU A 8 4.47 -1.99 -2.29
N VAL A 9 4.15 -1.65 -3.52
CA VAL A 9 3.03 -0.79 -3.83
C VAL A 9 2.18 -1.48 -4.89
N LEU A 10 0.91 -1.70 -4.59
CA LEU A 10 -0.04 -2.21 -5.55
C LEU A 10 -1.11 -1.15 -5.67
N SER A 11 -1.29 -0.60 -6.85
CA SER A 11 -2.23 0.50 -7.01
C SER A 11 -3.19 0.29 -8.16
N LEU A 12 -4.39 0.82 -8.00
CA LEU A 12 -5.40 0.81 -9.01
C LEU A 12 -5.97 2.21 -9.03
N ASN A 13 -5.88 2.90 -10.15
CA ASN A 13 -6.38 4.25 -10.16
C ASN A 13 -7.85 4.27 -10.60
N LYS A 14 -8.47 5.42 -10.49
CA LYS A 14 -9.90 5.52 -10.75
C LYS A 14 -10.27 5.26 -12.19
N SER A 15 -9.33 5.40 -13.09
CA SER A 15 -9.61 5.15 -14.49
C SER A 15 -9.38 3.69 -14.87
N GLY A 16 -8.98 2.87 -13.91
CA GLY A 16 -8.83 1.45 -14.19
C GLY A 16 -7.39 0.99 -14.41
N GLY A 17 -6.45 1.91 -14.50
CA GLY A 17 -5.06 1.50 -14.67
C GLY A 17 -4.51 0.95 -13.36
N ASN A 18 -3.64 -0.03 -13.44
CA ASN A 18 -3.06 -0.55 -12.24
C ASN A 18 -1.56 -0.62 -12.39
N SER A 19 -0.86 -0.68 -11.28
CA SER A 19 0.57 -0.79 -11.32
C SER A 19 1.06 -1.49 -10.07
N GLU A 20 2.26 -2.02 -10.18
CA GLU A 20 2.90 -2.69 -9.08
C GLU A 20 4.30 -2.20 -9.02
N GLU A 21 4.83 -2.01 -7.84
CA GLU A 21 6.18 -1.51 -7.70
C GLU A 21 6.80 -2.17 -6.50
N ILE A 22 8.04 -2.60 -6.60
CA ILE A 22 8.77 -3.14 -5.47
C ILE A 22 10.09 -2.42 -5.43
N ILE A 23 10.37 -1.74 -4.32
CA ILE A 23 11.58 -0.97 -4.16
C ILE A 23 12.41 -1.60 -3.07
N ARG A 24 13.65 -1.95 -3.36
CA ARG A 24 14.51 -2.55 -2.36
C ARG A 24 15.37 -1.49 -1.73
N LYS A 25 15.52 -1.54 -0.44
CA LYS A 25 16.40 -0.64 0.30
C LYS A 25 17.28 -1.47 1.21
N ASP A 26 18.46 -0.95 1.50
CA ASP A 26 19.41 -1.70 2.27
C ASP A 26 19.34 -1.41 3.76
N ASP A 27 18.62 -0.40 4.18
CA ASP A 27 18.47 -0.12 5.60
C ASP A 27 17.03 0.28 5.91
N TYR A 28 16.68 0.12 7.16
CA TYR A 28 15.32 0.36 7.60
C TYR A 28 14.92 1.81 7.45
N THR A 29 15.80 2.73 7.79
CA THR A 29 15.46 4.16 7.75
C THR A 29 15.11 4.60 6.33
N SER A 30 15.89 4.15 5.35
CA SER A 30 15.60 4.50 3.98
C SER A 30 14.30 3.86 3.51
N ALA A 31 14.08 2.63 3.92
CA ALA A 31 12.87 1.93 3.53
C ALA A 31 11.65 2.60 4.15
N GLU A 32 11.74 2.99 5.42
CA GLU A 32 10.62 3.63 6.09
C GLU A 32 10.33 4.98 5.44
N SER A 33 11.35 5.72 5.09
CA SER A 33 11.17 7.01 4.44
C SER A 33 10.48 6.83 3.09
N THR A 34 10.88 5.82 2.32
CA THR A 34 10.26 5.54 1.04
C THR A 34 8.81 5.11 1.23
N TYR A 35 8.54 4.30 2.25
CA TYR A 35 7.19 3.86 2.56
C TYR A 35 6.28 5.07 2.83
N TYR A 36 6.74 6.00 3.67
CA TYR A 36 5.92 7.17 3.97
C TYR A 36 5.76 8.11 2.78
N ASP A 37 6.80 8.21 1.94
CA ASP A 37 6.71 9.01 0.73
C ASP A 37 5.65 8.44 -0.19
N LYS A 38 5.60 7.12 -0.33
CA LYS A 38 4.60 6.51 -1.20
C LYS A 38 3.20 6.70 -0.61
N CYS A 39 3.06 6.56 0.69
CA CYS A 39 1.77 6.78 1.32
C CYS A 39 1.28 8.21 1.07
N SER A 40 2.17 9.16 1.22
CA SER A 40 1.83 10.55 1.04
C SER A 40 1.48 10.86 -0.41
N ASN A 41 2.28 10.33 -1.34
CA ASN A 41 2.05 10.58 -2.75
C ASN A 41 0.71 10.03 -3.20
N TYR A 42 0.37 8.81 -2.79
CA TYR A 42 -0.90 8.25 -3.22
C TYR A 42 -2.07 8.89 -2.49
N ALA A 43 -1.88 9.28 -1.23
CA ALA A 43 -2.95 9.95 -0.51
C ALA A 43 -3.27 11.30 -1.11
N GLY A 44 -2.26 11.97 -1.67
CA GLY A 44 -2.47 13.28 -2.26
C GLY A 44 -2.86 13.25 -3.73
N ASN A 45 -2.93 12.08 -4.34
CA ASN A 45 -3.21 11.99 -5.76
C ASN A 45 -4.71 11.77 -5.98
N ALA A 46 -5.33 12.67 -6.70
CA ALA A 46 -6.77 12.61 -6.92
C ALA A 46 -7.19 11.40 -7.74
N GLN A 47 -6.27 10.82 -8.49
CA GLN A 47 -6.60 9.66 -9.31
C GLN A 47 -6.45 8.34 -8.58
N THR A 48 -5.95 8.36 -7.34
CA THR A 48 -5.80 7.13 -6.59
C THR A 48 -7.16 6.51 -6.33
N GLY A 49 -7.33 5.26 -6.74
CA GLY A 49 -8.54 4.54 -6.45
C GLY A 49 -8.32 3.62 -5.28
N TYR A 50 -7.41 2.66 -5.41
CA TYR A 50 -7.15 1.74 -4.34
C TYR A 50 -5.65 1.47 -4.33
N VAL A 51 -5.01 1.58 -3.20
CA VAL A 51 -3.59 1.30 -3.15
C VAL A 51 -3.25 0.63 -1.85
N VAL A 52 -2.37 -0.33 -1.91
CA VAL A 52 -1.83 -0.98 -0.74
C VAL A 52 -0.34 -0.73 -0.75
N ILE A 53 0.19 -0.20 0.32
CA ILE A 53 1.61 0.08 0.42
C ILE A 53 2.09 -0.66 1.64
N GLN A 54 3.12 -1.48 1.49
CA GLN A 54 3.63 -2.26 2.58
C GLN A 54 5.13 -2.11 2.70
N LEU A 55 5.61 -2.06 3.92
CA LEU A 55 7.03 -2.09 4.19
C LEU A 55 7.33 -3.50 4.68
N LEU A 56 8.17 -4.20 3.97
CA LEU A 56 8.47 -5.59 4.25
C LEU A 56 9.91 -5.74 4.72
N ASP A 57 10.16 -6.73 5.54
CA ASP A 57 11.53 -7.02 5.94
C ASP A 57 12.16 -7.95 4.90
N GLY A 58 13.40 -8.34 5.12
CA GLY A 58 14.11 -9.16 4.16
C GLY A 58 13.56 -10.56 4.00
N TYR A 59 12.66 -10.95 4.89
CA TYR A 59 12.02 -12.24 4.80
C TYR A 59 10.62 -12.14 4.20
N GLY A 60 10.24 -10.95 3.77
CA GLY A 60 8.94 -10.77 3.13
C GLY A 60 7.79 -10.52 4.08
N ARG A 61 8.08 -10.29 5.35
CA ARG A 61 7.01 -10.06 6.30
C ARG A 61 6.71 -8.59 6.41
N ALA A 62 5.44 -8.24 6.47
CA ALA A 62 5.04 -6.85 6.52
C ALA A 62 5.32 -6.26 7.89
N ILE A 63 6.05 -5.17 7.92
CA ILE A 63 6.32 -4.44 9.14
C ILE A 63 5.28 -3.34 9.28
N LYS A 64 4.94 -2.69 8.18
CA LYS A 64 3.94 -1.65 8.16
C LYS A 64 3.09 -1.83 6.92
N SER A 65 1.86 -1.41 6.98
CA SER A 65 0.96 -1.55 5.84
C SER A 65 -0.05 -0.41 5.88
N GLU A 66 -0.35 0.13 4.73
CA GLU A 66 -1.33 1.19 4.61
C GLU A 66 -2.20 0.89 3.41
N THR A 67 -3.50 1.06 3.54
CA THR A 67 -4.43 0.87 2.42
C THR A 67 -5.22 2.15 2.24
N ILE A 68 -5.28 2.64 1.01
CA ILE A 68 -6.09 3.79 0.67
C ILE A 68 -7.13 3.30 -0.30
N ASP A 69 -8.40 3.43 0.04
CA ASP A 69 -9.46 2.89 -0.78
C ASP A 69 -10.46 3.97 -1.07
N ARG A 70 -10.47 4.46 -2.27
CA ARG A 70 -11.35 5.52 -2.69
C ARG A 70 -12.24 5.12 -3.86
N LEU A 71 -12.25 3.82 -4.18
CA LEU A 71 -13.09 3.38 -5.27
C LEU A 71 -14.53 3.27 -4.77
N PRO A 72 -15.48 3.57 -5.61
CA PRO A 72 -16.85 3.37 -5.21
C PRO A 72 -17.13 1.90 -5.07
N HIS A 73 -17.72 1.49 -4.01
CA HIS A 73 -18.10 0.11 -3.81
C HIS A 73 -19.57 -0.03 -3.87
N PRO A 74 -20.06 -1.13 -4.32
CA PRO A 74 -21.47 -1.37 -4.24
C PRO A 74 -21.78 -1.33 -2.76
N GLU A 75 -22.93 -0.84 -2.45
CA GLU A 75 -23.31 -0.70 -1.12
C GLU A 75 -23.20 -1.97 -0.44
N PRO A 76 -22.47 -2.12 0.53
CA PRO A 76 -22.32 -3.38 1.12
C PRO A 76 -23.56 -3.71 1.77
N GLU A 77 -24.02 -4.95 1.61
CA GLU A 77 -25.08 -5.31 2.30
C GLU A 77 -24.80 -5.19 3.66
N PRO A 78 -25.67 -4.78 4.43
CA PRO A 78 -25.48 -4.64 5.78
C PRO A 78 -25.17 -5.98 6.31
N GLU A 79 -24.15 -6.14 7.04
CA GLU A 79 -23.85 -7.31 7.55
C GLU A 79 -24.94 -7.78 8.31
N PRO A 80 -25.32 -8.96 8.24
CA PRO A 80 -26.38 -9.49 9.00
C PRO A 80 -25.90 -9.34 10.38
N THR A 81 -26.62 -8.67 11.10
CA THR A 81 -26.29 -8.52 12.37
C THR A 81 -26.55 -9.73 12.99
N GLU A 82 -25.82 -10.24 13.67
CA GLU A 82 -26.07 -11.35 14.24
C GLU A 82 -26.70 -11.15 15.25
N GLU A 83 -27.41 -11.30 15.55
CA GLU A 83 -28.10 -11.03 16.47
C GLU A 83 -28.25 -11.58 16.87
#